data_f98d8ff1c9611d01414d231d9912070c
#
_entry.id   f98d8ff1c9611d01414d231d9912070c
#
_cell.length_a   1.000
_cell.length_b   1.000
_cell.length_c   1.000
_cell.angle_alpha   90.00
_cell.angle_beta   90.00
_cell.angle_gamma   90.00
#
_symmetry.space_group_name_H-M   'P 1'
#
loop_
_entity.id
_entity.type
_entity.pdbx_description
1 polymer ?
#
loop_
_entity_poly.entity_id
_entity_poly.type
_entity_poly.pdbx_seq_one_letter_code
_entity_poly.pdbx_strand_id
1 'polypeptide(L)'
;MKLYPCVLVEGTGLCERFEDHAWQPYSEPSLVDVLVSDTCATPAFTRISRMIRDISAPDIKAGNKKVNLRQLVEQRIDSEGLATAEIRHREVSLANVAAEDLSLEVVEYETTATSERFLQWVTPQGKIAGFLRLSLPHANAIAQLSEEYEAATSKTAEQRHTLPFPLQAGEAMIREVHVYGRVEKLQHAGINNAQHRGLGTQLVNRACELASRAGYQRINVISAVGTRGYYRKLGFYDNGLYQQRMLQPMS
;
A
#
# COMPACT_ATOMS: atom_id res chain seq x y z
N MET A 1 -5.50 -3.30 2.16
CA MET A 1 -6.81 -3.74 2.71
C MET A 1 -6.63 -5.07 3.46
N LYS A 2 -7.56 -5.43 4.36
CA LYS A 2 -7.60 -6.73 5.03
C LYS A 2 -9.04 -7.26 4.95
N LEU A 3 -9.19 -8.50 4.53
CA LEU A 3 -10.47 -9.20 4.50
C LEU A 3 -10.48 -10.16 5.70
N TYR A 4 -11.34 -9.89 6.65
CA TYR A 4 -11.43 -10.71 7.86
C TYR A 4 -12.80 -11.39 7.93
N PRO A 5 -12.88 -12.69 7.62
CA PRO A 5 -14.10 -13.46 7.87
C PRO A 5 -14.52 -13.32 9.32
N CYS A 6 -15.81 -13.06 9.54
CA CYS A 6 -16.36 -13.02 10.88
C CYS A 6 -16.42 -14.44 11.45
N VAL A 7 -15.89 -14.62 12.66
CA VAL A 7 -15.90 -15.87 13.40
C VAL A 7 -16.50 -15.67 14.78
N LEU A 8 -17.14 -16.68 15.32
CA LEU A 8 -17.69 -16.67 16.67
C LEU A 8 -16.62 -17.05 17.69
N VAL A 9 -16.37 -16.14 18.61
CA VAL A 9 -15.51 -16.38 19.78
C VAL A 9 -16.38 -16.33 21.03
N GLU A 10 -16.17 -17.28 21.95
CA GLU A 10 -16.95 -17.38 23.18
C GLU A 10 -16.82 -16.11 24.03
N GLY A 11 -17.92 -15.74 24.73
CA GLY A 11 -17.99 -14.53 25.55
C GLY A 11 -18.17 -13.22 24.79
N THR A 12 -18.34 -13.25 23.46
CA THR A 12 -18.67 -12.07 22.66
C THR A 12 -20.18 -11.90 22.51
N GLY A 13 -20.68 -10.66 22.32
CA GLY A 13 -22.10 -10.39 22.08
C GLY A 13 -22.66 -11.05 20.79
N LEU A 14 -21.79 -11.61 19.93
CA LEU A 14 -22.21 -12.37 18.76
C LEU A 14 -22.78 -13.76 19.14
N CYS A 15 -22.47 -14.29 20.35
CA CYS A 15 -22.99 -15.57 20.84
C CYS A 15 -24.51 -15.57 20.92
N GLU A 16 -25.11 -14.48 21.44
CA GLU A 16 -26.57 -14.34 21.54
C GLU A 16 -27.21 -14.41 20.14
N ARG A 17 -26.66 -13.67 19.18
CA ARG A 17 -27.17 -13.67 17.79
C ARG A 17 -27.02 -15.03 17.10
N PHE A 18 -26.01 -15.78 17.46
CA PHE A 18 -25.80 -17.14 16.94
C PHE A 18 -26.82 -18.12 17.52
N GLU A 19 -27.10 -18.03 18.82
CA GLU A 19 -28.08 -18.86 19.56
C GLU A 19 -29.51 -18.56 19.06
N ASP A 20 -29.83 -17.30 18.82
CA ASP A 20 -31.11 -16.84 18.24
C ASP A 20 -31.23 -17.07 16.73
N HIS A 21 -30.26 -17.70 16.08
CA HIS A 21 -30.17 -17.88 14.63
C HIS A 21 -30.24 -16.57 13.81
N ALA A 22 -30.03 -15.42 14.45
CA ALA A 22 -30.00 -14.12 13.79
C ALA A 22 -28.69 -13.86 13.02
N TRP A 23 -27.64 -14.66 13.28
CA TRP A 23 -26.40 -14.67 12.54
C TRP A 23 -25.82 -16.09 12.48
N GLN A 24 -25.30 -16.45 11.33
CA GLN A 24 -24.56 -17.69 11.09
C GLN A 24 -23.28 -17.38 10.29
N PRO A 25 -22.17 -18.06 10.54
CA PRO A 25 -20.98 -17.91 9.71
C PRO A 25 -21.24 -18.49 8.32
N TYR A 26 -20.57 -17.93 7.31
CA TYR A 26 -20.57 -18.53 5.97
C TYR A 26 -20.06 -19.98 6.02
N SER A 27 -20.65 -20.85 5.21
CA SER A 27 -20.04 -22.12 4.86
C SER A 27 -18.68 -21.88 4.19
N GLU A 28 -17.78 -22.85 4.24
CA GLU A 28 -16.48 -22.70 3.58
C GLU A 28 -16.59 -22.43 2.08
N PRO A 29 -17.41 -23.14 1.28
CA PRO A 29 -17.57 -22.82 -0.13
C PRO A 29 -18.07 -21.40 -0.35
N SER A 30 -19.11 -20.97 0.35
CA SER A 30 -19.66 -19.62 0.24
C SER A 30 -18.65 -18.55 0.64
N LEU A 31 -17.83 -18.81 1.67
CA LEU A 31 -16.76 -17.88 2.07
C LEU A 31 -15.71 -17.73 0.98
N VAL A 32 -15.29 -18.84 0.37
CA VAL A 32 -14.32 -18.81 -0.74
C VAL A 32 -14.89 -18.07 -1.92
N ASP A 33 -16.16 -18.29 -2.29
CA ASP A 33 -16.84 -17.58 -3.39
C ASP A 33 -16.86 -16.07 -3.17
N VAL A 34 -17.22 -15.61 -1.96
CA VAL A 34 -17.20 -14.18 -1.60
C VAL A 34 -15.78 -13.62 -1.70
N LEU A 35 -14.77 -14.30 -1.15
CA LEU A 35 -13.40 -13.81 -1.17
C LEU A 35 -12.77 -13.81 -2.58
N VAL A 36 -13.16 -14.74 -3.45
CA VAL A 36 -12.80 -14.73 -4.88
C VAL A 36 -13.40 -13.50 -5.55
N SER A 37 -14.71 -13.28 -5.35
CA SER A 37 -15.41 -12.10 -5.89
C SER A 37 -14.77 -10.80 -5.41
N ASP A 38 -14.50 -10.66 -4.10
CA ASP A 38 -13.85 -9.49 -3.51
C ASP A 38 -12.45 -9.27 -4.08
N THR A 39 -11.69 -10.35 -4.28
CA THR A 39 -10.33 -10.27 -4.84
C THR A 39 -10.35 -9.84 -6.30
N CYS A 40 -11.27 -10.38 -7.10
CA CYS A 40 -11.42 -10.00 -8.50
C CYS A 40 -11.95 -8.56 -8.67
N ALA A 41 -12.81 -8.09 -7.77
CA ALA A 41 -13.32 -6.72 -7.76
C ALA A 41 -12.32 -5.69 -7.18
N THR A 42 -11.21 -6.14 -6.59
CA THR A 42 -10.24 -5.26 -5.93
C THR A 42 -9.49 -4.41 -6.95
N PRO A 43 -9.45 -3.06 -6.79
CA PRO A 43 -8.77 -2.16 -7.72
C PRO A 43 -7.25 -2.41 -7.79
N ALA A 44 -6.65 -2.09 -8.94
CA ALA A 44 -5.24 -2.30 -9.25
C ALA A 44 -4.25 -1.63 -8.26
N PHE A 45 -4.69 -0.57 -7.59
CA PHE A 45 -3.91 0.13 -6.57
C PHE A 45 -4.12 -0.40 -5.15
N THR A 46 -4.90 -1.48 -4.95
CA THR A 46 -5.20 -2.02 -3.63
C THR A 46 -4.51 -3.36 -3.41
N ARG A 47 -3.86 -3.51 -2.25
CA ARG A 47 -3.22 -4.75 -1.80
C ARG A 47 -4.03 -5.36 -0.67
N ILE A 48 -4.48 -6.60 -0.84
CA ILE A 48 -5.09 -7.41 0.22
C ILE A 48 -3.95 -8.05 1.03
N SER A 49 -3.61 -7.47 2.17
CA SER A 49 -2.49 -7.95 2.98
C SER A 49 -2.82 -9.19 3.81
N ARG A 50 -4.09 -9.35 4.21
CA ARG A 50 -4.57 -10.50 5.01
C ARG A 50 -5.98 -10.90 4.61
N MET A 51 -6.25 -12.22 4.68
CA MET A 51 -7.58 -12.83 4.51
C MET A 51 -8.02 -13.65 5.73
N ILE A 52 -7.26 -13.60 6.82
CA ILE A 52 -7.58 -14.25 8.10
C ILE A 52 -7.24 -13.32 9.26
N ARG A 53 -7.89 -13.51 10.40
CA ARG A 53 -7.49 -12.91 11.68
C ARG A 53 -6.54 -13.85 12.43
N ASP A 54 -5.70 -13.27 13.28
CA ASP A 54 -4.81 -14.01 14.16
C ASP A 54 -5.61 -14.43 15.42
N ILE A 55 -6.55 -15.37 15.25
CA ILE A 55 -7.33 -15.99 16.34
C ILE A 55 -7.00 -17.47 16.30
N SER A 56 -6.64 -18.03 17.45
CA SER A 56 -6.34 -19.45 17.58
C SER A 56 -7.56 -20.31 17.20
N ALA A 57 -7.38 -21.34 16.41
CA ALA A 57 -8.48 -22.21 15.97
C ALA A 57 -9.30 -22.82 17.12
N PRO A 58 -8.71 -23.19 18.29
CA PRO A 58 -9.47 -23.62 19.46
C PRO A 58 -10.44 -22.58 20.02
N ASP A 59 -10.11 -21.27 19.90
CA ASP A 59 -10.93 -20.17 20.43
C ASP A 59 -12.13 -19.86 19.52
N ILE A 60 -12.15 -20.40 18.30
CA ILE A 60 -13.24 -20.21 17.35
C ILE A 60 -14.32 -21.25 17.60
N LYS A 61 -15.48 -20.82 18.13
CA LYS A 61 -16.67 -21.66 18.35
C LYS A 61 -17.35 -22.03 17.02
N ALA A 62 -17.50 -21.07 16.11
CA ALA A 62 -18.07 -21.26 14.77
C ALA A 62 -17.44 -20.32 13.73
N GLY A 63 -17.34 -20.77 12.49
CA GLY A 63 -16.77 -20.03 11.36
C GLY A 63 -15.44 -20.61 10.86
N ASN A 64 -14.74 -19.87 10.05
CA ASN A 64 -13.53 -20.36 9.40
C ASN A 64 -12.36 -20.57 10.39
N LYS A 65 -11.80 -21.77 10.37
CA LYS A 65 -10.61 -22.16 11.16
C LYS A 65 -9.37 -22.38 10.29
N LYS A 66 -9.50 -22.28 8.96
CA LYS A 66 -8.41 -22.56 8.03
C LYS A 66 -7.44 -21.39 7.96
N VAL A 67 -6.17 -21.66 8.16
CA VAL A 67 -5.07 -20.68 8.08
C VAL A 67 -4.63 -20.40 6.64
N ASN A 68 -4.93 -21.31 5.69
CA ASN A 68 -4.54 -21.23 4.29
C ASN A 68 -5.64 -20.68 3.37
N LEU A 69 -6.60 -19.91 3.90
CA LEU A 69 -7.75 -19.40 3.15
C LEU A 69 -7.35 -18.63 1.89
N ARG A 70 -6.28 -17.80 1.96
CA ARG A 70 -5.74 -17.11 0.80
C ARG A 70 -5.32 -18.07 -0.32
N GLN A 71 -4.65 -19.15 0.02
CA GLN A 71 -4.19 -20.13 -0.99
C GLN A 71 -5.40 -20.77 -1.70
N LEU A 72 -6.48 -21.05 -0.98
CA LEU A 72 -7.70 -21.57 -1.58
C LEU A 72 -8.32 -20.58 -2.57
N VAL A 73 -8.36 -19.29 -2.19
CA VAL A 73 -8.89 -18.22 -3.06
C VAL A 73 -8.01 -18.06 -4.30
N GLU A 74 -6.69 -17.99 -4.14
CA GLU A 74 -5.75 -17.84 -5.26
C GLU A 74 -5.81 -19.05 -6.21
N GLN A 75 -5.84 -20.27 -5.68
CA GLN A 75 -6.00 -21.50 -6.47
C GLN A 75 -7.31 -21.50 -7.28
N ARG A 76 -8.39 -21.00 -6.69
CA ARG A 76 -9.69 -20.91 -7.37
C ARG A 76 -9.64 -19.88 -8.52
N ILE A 77 -9.05 -18.71 -8.28
CA ILE A 77 -8.86 -17.68 -9.31
C ILE A 77 -8.05 -18.24 -10.48
N ASP A 78 -6.92 -18.90 -10.19
CA ASP A 78 -6.03 -19.46 -11.20
C ASP A 78 -6.71 -20.60 -11.99
N SER A 79 -7.38 -21.53 -11.30
CA SER A 79 -8.02 -22.69 -11.93
C SER A 79 -9.21 -22.33 -12.81
N GLU A 80 -9.92 -21.25 -12.49
CA GLU A 80 -11.05 -20.75 -13.28
C GLU A 80 -10.62 -19.69 -14.32
N GLY A 81 -9.33 -19.31 -14.36
CA GLY A 81 -8.81 -18.29 -15.27
C GLY A 81 -9.43 -16.91 -15.04
N LEU A 82 -9.78 -16.58 -13.79
CA LEU A 82 -10.39 -15.29 -13.45
C LEU A 82 -9.34 -14.17 -13.46
N ALA A 83 -9.72 -13.03 -13.97
CA ALA A 83 -8.86 -11.85 -13.97
C ALA A 83 -8.96 -11.12 -12.62
N THR A 84 -7.81 -10.74 -12.06
CA THR A 84 -7.73 -9.87 -10.88
C THR A 84 -6.64 -8.82 -11.06
N ALA A 85 -6.94 -7.59 -10.60
CA ALA A 85 -6.01 -6.48 -10.57
C ALA A 85 -5.32 -6.31 -9.20
N GLU A 86 -5.66 -7.16 -8.21
CA GLU A 86 -5.15 -7.10 -6.85
C GLU A 86 -3.61 -7.22 -6.82
N ILE A 87 -2.94 -6.33 -6.08
CA ILE A 87 -1.47 -6.20 -6.11
C ILE A 87 -0.78 -7.51 -5.74
N ARG A 88 -1.13 -8.13 -4.59
CA ARG A 88 -0.41 -9.30 -4.08
C ARG A 88 -0.53 -10.52 -4.98
N HIS A 89 -1.65 -10.71 -5.65
CA HIS A 89 -1.83 -11.76 -6.65
C HIS A 89 -0.93 -11.54 -7.88
N ARG A 90 -0.64 -10.27 -8.19
CA ARG A 90 0.22 -9.88 -9.32
C ARG A 90 1.70 -9.70 -8.96
N GLU A 91 2.10 -9.80 -7.69
CA GLU A 91 3.52 -9.72 -7.31
C GLU A 91 4.33 -10.77 -8.09
N VAL A 92 5.45 -10.35 -8.70
CA VAL A 92 6.37 -11.32 -9.30
C VAL A 92 6.88 -12.26 -8.21
N SER A 93 6.72 -13.56 -8.42
CA SER A 93 7.45 -14.56 -7.65
C SER A 93 8.95 -14.37 -7.94
N LEU A 94 9.83 -14.89 -7.09
CA LEU A 94 11.29 -14.74 -7.13
C LEU A 94 11.97 -15.11 -8.49
N ALA A 95 11.22 -15.19 -9.58
CA ALA A 95 11.71 -15.39 -10.93
C ALA A 95 12.47 -14.15 -11.42
N ASN A 96 13.57 -14.38 -12.13
CA ASN A 96 14.33 -13.32 -12.80
C ASN A 96 13.45 -12.72 -13.91
N VAL A 97 12.96 -11.50 -13.70
CA VAL A 97 12.30 -10.70 -14.73
C VAL A 97 13.37 -9.79 -15.33
N ALA A 98 13.53 -9.82 -16.62
CA ALA A 98 14.43 -8.91 -17.32
C ALA A 98 13.88 -7.48 -17.27
N ALA A 99 14.73 -6.49 -16.99
CA ALA A 99 14.28 -5.10 -16.84
C ALA A 99 13.77 -4.51 -18.16
N GLU A 100 14.29 -4.99 -19.29
CA GLU A 100 13.85 -4.60 -20.64
C GLU A 100 12.42 -5.02 -20.97
N ASP A 101 11.88 -6.02 -20.29
CA ASP A 101 10.50 -6.49 -20.47
C ASP A 101 9.49 -5.71 -19.60
N LEU A 102 9.95 -4.77 -18.76
CA LEU A 102 9.08 -4.02 -17.87
C LEU A 102 8.58 -2.73 -18.50
N SER A 103 7.29 -2.48 -18.38
CA SER A 103 6.66 -1.19 -18.69
C SER A 103 6.25 -0.45 -17.43
N LEU A 104 6.38 0.89 -17.44
CA LEU A 104 5.91 1.72 -16.34
C LEU A 104 4.48 2.19 -16.63
N GLU A 105 3.56 1.76 -15.77
CA GLU A 105 2.17 2.18 -15.81
C GLU A 105 1.83 3.10 -14.64
N VAL A 106 0.86 4.00 -14.85
CA VAL A 106 0.35 4.89 -13.81
C VAL A 106 -1.16 4.74 -13.75
N VAL A 107 -1.68 4.31 -12.59
CA VAL A 107 -3.11 4.28 -12.30
C VAL A 107 -3.45 5.51 -11.48
N GLU A 108 -4.37 6.32 -11.98
CA GLU A 108 -4.81 7.55 -11.36
C GLU A 108 -6.16 7.34 -10.69
N TYR A 109 -6.33 7.89 -9.50
CA TYR A 109 -7.60 7.89 -8.79
C TYR A 109 -7.68 9.07 -7.83
N GLU A 110 -8.91 9.47 -7.49
CA GLU A 110 -9.20 10.59 -6.61
C GLU A 110 -9.70 10.10 -5.25
N THR A 111 -9.38 10.87 -4.22
CA THR A 111 -9.96 10.77 -2.89
C THR A 111 -10.58 12.11 -2.51
N THR A 112 -11.23 12.21 -1.37
CA THR A 112 -11.77 13.48 -0.88
C THR A 112 -10.70 14.56 -0.62
N ALA A 113 -9.45 14.15 -0.37
CA ALA A 113 -8.37 15.06 0.04
C ALA A 113 -7.16 15.07 -0.91
N THR A 114 -7.05 14.09 -1.80
CA THR A 114 -5.84 13.89 -2.61
C THR A 114 -6.16 13.36 -4.00
N SER A 115 -5.37 13.79 -5.00
CA SER A 115 -5.23 13.07 -6.25
C SER A 115 -4.10 12.05 -6.11
N GLU A 116 -4.36 10.80 -6.39
CA GLU A 116 -3.43 9.70 -6.18
C GLU A 116 -2.87 9.16 -7.50
N ARG A 117 -1.60 8.80 -7.49
CA ARG A 117 -0.92 8.15 -8.61
C ARG A 117 -0.26 6.87 -8.10
N PHE A 118 -0.73 5.74 -8.60
CA PHE A 118 -0.14 4.44 -8.34
C PHE A 118 0.75 4.06 -9.53
N LEU A 119 2.06 4.20 -9.36
CA LEU A 119 3.06 3.88 -10.36
C LEU A 119 3.46 2.42 -10.19
N GLN A 120 3.49 1.64 -11.27
CA GLN A 120 3.86 0.22 -11.20
C GLN A 120 4.74 -0.18 -12.39
N TRP A 121 5.78 -0.97 -12.11
CA TRP A 121 6.52 -1.71 -13.12
C TRP A 121 5.82 -3.04 -13.37
N VAL A 122 5.37 -3.26 -14.59
CA VAL A 122 4.62 -4.46 -14.96
C VAL A 122 5.30 -5.25 -16.08
N THR A 123 5.18 -6.57 -16.00
CA THR A 123 5.59 -7.49 -17.07
C THR A 123 4.51 -7.54 -18.16
N PRO A 124 4.82 -8.10 -19.37
CA PRO A 124 3.81 -8.34 -20.41
C PRO A 124 2.62 -9.20 -19.94
N GLN A 125 2.81 -10.01 -18.88
CA GLN A 125 1.75 -10.83 -18.28
C GLN A 125 1.01 -10.11 -17.15
N GLY A 126 1.24 -8.79 -16.95
CA GLY A 126 0.58 -7.98 -15.94
C GLY A 126 1.08 -8.20 -14.50
N LYS A 127 2.18 -8.93 -14.28
CA LYS A 127 2.79 -9.09 -12.95
C LYS A 127 3.56 -7.84 -12.55
N ILE A 128 3.57 -7.51 -11.25
CA ILE A 128 4.19 -6.30 -10.69
C ILE A 128 5.59 -6.62 -10.18
N ALA A 129 6.60 -5.94 -10.73
CA ALA A 129 8.00 -6.01 -10.26
C ALA A 129 8.33 -4.94 -9.21
N GLY A 130 7.55 -3.88 -9.13
CA GLY A 130 7.68 -2.83 -8.13
C GLY A 130 6.61 -1.78 -8.30
N PHE A 131 6.33 -1.02 -7.25
CA PHE A 131 5.37 0.08 -7.30
C PHE A 131 5.74 1.23 -6.36
N LEU A 132 5.10 2.39 -6.61
CA LEU A 132 5.17 3.58 -5.78
C LEU A 132 3.77 4.19 -5.65
N ARG A 133 3.44 4.68 -4.45
CA ARG A 133 2.23 5.48 -4.20
C ARG A 133 2.60 6.94 -4.03
N LEU A 134 2.15 7.77 -4.94
CA LEU A 134 2.28 9.21 -4.89
C LEU A 134 0.93 9.83 -4.55
N SER A 135 0.87 10.60 -3.47
CA SER A 135 -0.26 11.45 -3.10
C SER A 135 0.02 12.90 -3.46
N LEU A 136 -0.96 13.54 -4.06
CA LEU A 136 -0.99 14.95 -4.43
C LEU A 136 -2.12 15.63 -3.64
N PRO A 137 -1.86 16.12 -2.40
CA PRO A 137 -2.89 16.65 -1.53
C PRO A 137 -3.48 17.95 -2.06
N HIS A 138 -4.81 18.08 -2.04
CA HIS A 138 -5.49 19.30 -2.42
C HIS A 138 -5.21 20.42 -1.39
N ALA A 139 -4.97 21.64 -1.86
CA ALA A 139 -4.60 22.76 -0.99
C ALA A 139 -5.67 23.07 0.07
N ASN A 140 -6.94 23.00 -0.30
CA ASN A 140 -8.07 23.19 0.61
C ASN A 140 -8.15 22.08 1.69
N ALA A 141 -7.86 20.84 1.35
CA ALA A 141 -7.84 19.73 2.30
C ALA A 141 -6.67 19.90 3.31
N ILE A 142 -5.50 20.34 2.87
CA ILE A 142 -4.39 20.65 3.78
C ILE A 142 -4.75 21.79 4.72
N ALA A 143 -5.37 22.88 4.23
CA ALA A 143 -5.80 24.00 5.07
C ALA A 143 -6.77 23.54 6.16
N GLN A 144 -7.81 22.81 5.78
CA GLN A 144 -8.79 22.26 6.72
C GLN A 144 -8.16 21.36 7.79
N LEU A 145 -7.32 20.40 7.37
CA LEU A 145 -6.65 19.48 8.29
C LEU A 145 -5.68 20.20 9.22
N SER A 146 -5.00 21.26 8.77
CA SER A 146 -4.14 22.09 9.61
C SER A 146 -4.94 22.80 10.69
N GLU A 147 -6.06 23.40 10.33
CA GLU A 147 -6.98 24.08 11.28
C GLU A 147 -7.54 23.09 12.32
N GLU A 148 -8.00 21.92 11.88
CA GLU A 148 -8.50 20.86 12.77
C GLU A 148 -7.42 20.37 13.73
N TYR A 149 -6.19 20.21 13.25
CA TYR A 149 -5.03 19.80 14.06
C TYR A 149 -4.67 20.85 15.11
N GLU A 150 -4.62 22.14 14.73
CA GLU A 150 -4.34 23.25 15.64
C GLU A 150 -5.44 23.38 16.70
N ALA A 151 -6.71 23.25 16.31
CA ALA A 151 -7.84 23.27 17.24
C ALA A 151 -7.83 22.10 18.23
N ALA A 152 -7.43 20.92 17.79
CA ALA A 152 -7.32 19.74 18.65
C ALA A 152 -6.14 19.83 19.63
N THR A 153 -5.03 20.44 19.21
CA THR A 153 -3.81 20.55 20.02
C THR A 153 -3.87 21.72 21.02
N SER A 154 -4.57 22.80 20.68
CA SER A 154 -4.74 23.96 21.58
C SER A 154 -5.60 23.66 22.82
N LYS A 155 -6.50 22.67 22.75
CA LYS A 155 -7.36 22.25 23.87
C LYS A 155 -6.64 21.45 24.97
N THR A 156 -5.41 21.00 24.72
CA THR A 156 -4.60 20.21 25.67
C THR A 156 -3.38 20.99 26.18
N ALA A 157 -3.48 22.31 26.28
CA ALA A 157 -2.38 23.26 26.50
C ALA A 157 -1.73 23.25 27.90
N GLU A 158 -1.56 22.09 28.53
CA GLU A 158 -0.57 21.90 29.56
C GLU A 158 0.56 21.03 29.03
N GLN A 159 1.62 21.71 28.56
CA GLN A 159 2.98 21.16 28.40
C GLN A 159 3.26 20.09 27.32
N ARG A 160 2.71 20.15 26.14
CA ARG A 160 3.29 19.40 25.01
C ARG A 160 3.80 20.35 23.93
N HIS A 161 5.06 20.19 23.53
CA HIS A 161 5.59 20.76 22.29
C HIS A 161 4.74 20.22 21.13
N THR A 162 3.70 20.94 20.74
CA THR A 162 2.91 20.59 19.57
C THR A 162 3.77 20.83 18.35
N LEU A 163 4.10 19.74 17.66
CA LEU A 163 4.72 19.85 16.34
C LEU A 163 3.70 20.49 15.39
N PRO A 164 4.12 21.36 14.47
CA PRO A 164 3.23 21.88 13.44
C PRO A 164 2.66 20.74 12.59
N PHE A 165 1.53 21.00 11.94
CA PHE A 165 0.97 20.04 10.98
C PHE A 165 2.05 19.66 9.93
N PRO A 166 2.30 18.37 9.71
CA PRO A 166 3.54 17.93 9.06
C PRO A 166 3.58 18.13 7.53
N LEU A 167 2.48 18.55 6.91
CA LEU A 167 2.38 18.84 5.48
C LEU A 167 1.94 20.26 5.23
N GLN A 168 2.52 20.91 4.22
CA GLN A 168 2.18 22.24 3.77
C GLN A 168 1.49 22.19 2.41
N ALA A 169 0.71 23.21 2.07
CA ALA A 169 0.18 23.36 0.73
C ALA A 169 1.32 23.38 -0.30
N GLY A 170 1.14 22.70 -1.44
CA GLY A 170 2.16 22.56 -2.47
C GLY A 170 3.22 21.49 -2.18
N GLU A 171 2.99 20.65 -1.18
CA GLU A 171 3.84 19.48 -0.87
C GLU A 171 3.17 18.17 -1.28
N ALA A 172 3.82 17.41 -2.14
CA ALA A 172 3.44 16.04 -2.49
C ALA A 172 4.04 15.03 -1.50
N MET A 173 3.52 13.80 -1.51
CA MET A 173 3.98 12.74 -0.61
C MET A 173 4.15 11.41 -1.33
N ILE A 174 5.36 10.84 -1.28
CA ILE A 174 5.61 9.43 -1.57
C ILE A 174 5.24 8.63 -0.31
N ARG A 175 4.16 7.88 -0.37
CA ARG A 175 3.62 7.12 0.77
C ARG A 175 4.23 5.74 0.91
N GLU A 176 4.58 5.12 -0.21
CA GLU A 176 5.14 3.77 -0.25
C GLU A 176 5.98 3.60 -1.52
N VAL A 177 7.12 2.92 -1.38
CA VAL A 177 7.92 2.41 -2.50
C VAL A 177 8.22 0.95 -2.20
N HIS A 178 7.90 0.08 -3.12
CA HIS A 178 8.16 -1.35 -3.00
C HIS A 178 8.74 -1.89 -4.32
N VAL A 179 9.84 -2.62 -4.23
CA VAL A 179 10.43 -3.33 -5.37
C VAL A 179 10.57 -4.78 -4.97
N TYR A 180 9.99 -5.68 -5.75
CA TYR A 180 10.04 -7.11 -5.53
C TYR A 180 11.33 -7.69 -6.11
N GLY A 181 11.92 -8.66 -5.44
CA GLY A 181 13.12 -9.32 -5.85
C GLY A 181 13.89 -9.93 -4.68
N ARG A 182 14.91 -10.75 -4.96
CA ARG A 182 15.79 -11.27 -3.91
C ARG A 182 16.53 -10.11 -3.25
N VAL A 183 16.39 -10.00 -1.93
CA VAL A 183 17.28 -9.18 -1.12
C VAL A 183 18.64 -9.87 -1.12
N GLU A 184 19.48 -9.58 -2.11
CA GLU A 184 20.89 -9.94 -2.00
C GLU A 184 21.57 -8.99 -1.02
N LYS A 185 22.33 -9.58 -0.10
CA LYS A 185 23.22 -8.84 0.80
C LYS A 185 24.07 -7.91 -0.04
N LEU A 186 24.12 -6.63 0.34
CA LEU A 186 24.82 -5.51 -0.30
C LEU A 186 26.32 -5.73 -0.63
N GLN A 187 26.86 -6.93 -0.43
CA GLN A 187 28.29 -7.24 -0.52
C GLN A 187 28.73 -8.07 -1.75
N HIS A 188 27.82 -8.61 -2.56
CA HIS A 188 28.21 -9.37 -3.76
C HIS A 188 27.53 -8.81 -5.01
N ALA A 189 28.29 -8.03 -5.78
CA ALA A 189 27.88 -7.47 -7.06
C ALA A 189 27.94 -8.53 -8.16
N GLY A 190 26.89 -9.33 -8.29
CA GLY A 190 26.69 -10.19 -9.47
C GLY A 190 26.11 -9.37 -10.64
N ILE A 191 26.53 -9.68 -11.86
CA ILE A 191 26.20 -8.96 -13.11
C ILE A 191 24.67 -8.86 -13.33
N ASN A 192 23.88 -9.86 -12.91
CA ASN A 192 22.42 -9.90 -13.06
C ASN A 192 21.63 -9.03 -12.05
N ASN A 193 22.27 -8.47 -11.01
CA ASN A 193 21.64 -7.64 -10.01
C ASN A 193 21.62 -6.15 -10.34
N ALA A 194 22.38 -5.71 -11.35
CA ALA A 194 22.42 -4.32 -11.75
C ALA A 194 21.10 -3.84 -12.41
N GLN A 195 20.37 -4.75 -13.04
CA GLN A 195 19.13 -4.42 -13.76
C GLN A 195 17.97 -4.04 -12.81
N HIS A 196 17.83 -4.70 -11.66
CA HIS A 196 16.79 -4.35 -10.68
C HIS A 196 17.17 -3.18 -9.75
N ARG A 197 18.46 -2.80 -9.66
CA ARG A 197 18.92 -1.70 -8.80
C ARG A 197 18.40 -0.31 -9.18
N GLY A 198 17.90 -0.14 -10.39
CA GLY A 198 17.39 1.13 -10.89
C GLY A 198 15.88 1.33 -10.72
N LEU A 199 15.06 0.28 -10.56
CA LEU A 199 13.60 0.39 -10.61
C LEU A 199 13.02 1.33 -9.55
N GLY A 200 13.50 1.21 -8.30
CA GLY A 200 13.06 2.11 -7.22
C GLY A 200 13.46 3.56 -7.47
N THR A 201 14.66 3.80 -7.98
CA THR A 201 15.13 5.14 -8.35
C THR A 201 14.30 5.73 -9.49
N GLN A 202 13.99 4.94 -10.50
CA GLN A 202 13.15 5.37 -11.61
C GLN A 202 11.72 5.69 -11.16
N LEU A 203 11.13 4.88 -10.26
CA LEU A 203 9.83 5.17 -9.65
C LEU A 203 9.85 6.50 -8.88
N VAL A 204 10.86 6.74 -8.05
CA VAL A 204 10.99 7.99 -7.28
C VAL A 204 11.19 9.19 -8.22
N ASN A 205 12.04 9.09 -9.23
CA ASN A 205 12.23 10.17 -10.20
C ASN A 205 10.94 10.45 -10.97
N ARG A 206 10.23 9.41 -11.40
CA ARG A 206 8.94 9.58 -12.10
C ARG A 206 7.89 10.23 -11.20
N ALA A 207 7.84 9.88 -9.93
CA ALA A 207 6.96 10.54 -8.95
C ALA A 207 7.29 12.03 -8.79
N CYS A 208 8.58 12.38 -8.73
CA CYS A 208 9.03 13.79 -8.71
C CYS A 208 8.59 14.56 -9.95
N GLU A 209 8.72 13.96 -11.15
CA GLU A 209 8.27 14.57 -12.41
C GLU A 209 6.75 14.81 -12.42
N LEU A 210 5.97 13.80 -11.99
CA LEU A 210 4.51 13.90 -11.94
C LEU A 210 4.06 14.96 -10.94
N ALA A 211 4.67 15.03 -9.76
CA ALA A 211 4.39 16.05 -8.77
C ALA A 211 4.75 17.45 -9.26
N SER A 212 5.92 17.62 -9.91
CA SER A 212 6.33 18.90 -10.52
C SER A 212 5.36 19.35 -11.60
N ARG A 213 4.96 18.44 -12.53
CA ARG A 213 3.97 18.75 -13.58
C ARG A 213 2.60 19.13 -13.01
N ALA A 214 2.24 18.59 -11.86
CA ALA A 214 1.01 18.94 -11.14
C ALA A 214 1.13 20.25 -10.33
N GLY A 215 2.27 20.97 -10.40
CA GLY A 215 2.47 22.26 -9.76
C GLY A 215 2.97 22.20 -8.31
N TYR A 216 3.34 21.01 -7.81
CA TYR A 216 3.91 20.88 -6.47
C TYR A 216 5.37 21.34 -6.46
N GLN A 217 5.75 22.02 -5.39
CA GLN A 217 7.09 22.61 -5.24
C GLN A 217 8.04 21.69 -4.48
N ARG A 218 7.49 20.82 -3.65
CA ARG A 218 8.23 19.91 -2.77
C ARG A 218 7.58 18.54 -2.76
N ILE A 219 8.41 17.52 -2.52
CA ILE A 219 7.93 16.15 -2.36
C ILE A 219 8.55 15.55 -1.09
N ASN A 220 7.70 15.00 -0.27
CA ASN A 220 8.07 14.32 0.97
C ASN A 220 8.10 12.80 0.79
N VAL A 221 8.85 12.10 1.62
CA VAL A 221 8.80 10.65 1.73
C VAL A 221 8.87 10.21 3.19
N ILE A 222 8.03 9.22 3.54
CA ILE A 222 8.15 8.52 4.82
C ILE A 222 9.23 7.47 4.66
N SER A 223 10.40 7.69 5.28
CA SER A 223 11.54 6.79 5.17
C SER A 223 11.81 6.06 6.48
N ALA A 224 11.97 4.74 6.42
CA ALA A 224 12.52 4.00 7.55
C ALA A 224 13.99 4.38 7.77
N VAL A 225 14.49 4.25 9.00
CA VAL A 225 15.86 4.63 9.36
C VAL A 225 16.90 4.01 8.41
N GLY A 226 16.74 2.72 8.07
CA GLY A 226 17.67 2.03 7.17
C GLY A 226 17.63 2.49 5.71
N THR A 227 16.59 3.21 5.28
CA THR A 227 16.44 3.69 3.90
C THR A 227 16.79 5.18 3.73
N ARG A 228 17.06 5.92 4.80
CA ARG A 228 17.38 7.35 4.73
C ARG A 228 18.57 7.65 3.82
N GLY A 229 19.64 6.84 3.89
CA GLY A 229 20.80 6.98 3.01
C GLY A 229 20.50 6.81 1.53
N TYR A 230 19.52 5.97 1.18
CA TYR A 230 19.05 5.81 -0.18
C TYR A 230 18.38 7.09 -0.70
N TYR A 231 17.45 7.67 0.07
CA TYR A 231 16.76 8.90 -0.35
C TYR A 231 17.70 10.11 -0.39
N ARG A 232 18.69 10.21 0.51
CA ARG A 232 19.73 11.27 0.43
C ARG A 232 20.50 11.23 -0.89
N LYS A 233 20.82 10.04 -1.41
CA LYS A 233 21.45 9.89 -2.75
C LYS A 233 20.56 10.35 -3.89
N LEU A 234 19.24 10.40 -3.68
CA LEU A 234 18.25 10.91 -4.61
C LEU A 234 17.92 12.40 -4.39
N GLY A 235 18.69 13.10 -3.58
CA GLY A 235 18.53 14.54 -3.34
C GLY A 235 17.52 14.92 -2.27
N PHE A 236 17.05 13.95 -1.47
CA PHE A 236 16.21 14.24 -0.31
C PHE A 236 17.07 14.63 0.90
N TYR A 237 16.60 15.54 1.72
CA TYR A 237 17.18 15.96 2.99
C TYR A 237 16.19 15.72 4.14
N ASP A 238 16.70 15.63 5.37
CA ASP A 238 15.85 15.42 6.54
C ASP A 238 15.05 16.69 6.84
N ASN A 239 13.73 16.56 7.00
CA ASN A 239 12.81 17.65 7.30
C ASN A 239 11.75 17.17 8.30
N GLY A 240 12.01 17.35 9.59
CA GLY A 240 11.10 16.92 10.66
C GLY A 240 10.83 15.43 10.65
N LEU A 241 9.57 15.05 10.45
CA LEU A 241 9.11 13.66 10.41
C LEU A 241 9.45 12.94 9.09
N TYR A 242 9.76 13.70 8.04
CA TYR A 242 9.95 13.20 6.69
C TYR A 242 11.35 13.48 6.15
N GLN A 243 11.68 12.91 5.02
CA GLN A 243 12.70 13.43 4.14
C GLN A 243 12.00 14.16 2.99
N GLN A 244 12.56 15.29 2.57
CA GLN A 244 11.98 16.19 1.58
C GLN A 244 12.94 16.47 0.46
N ARG A 245 12.43 16.69 -0.75
CA ARG A 245 13.18 17.15 -1.92
C ARG A 245 12.46 18.32 -2.57
N MET A 246 13.21 19.36 -2.94
CA MET A 246 12.71 20.44 -3.79
C MET A 246 12.52 19.93 -5.21
N LEU A 247 11.38 20.26 -5.81
CA LEU A 247 11.08 19.93 -7.20
C LEU A 247 11.51 21.12 -8.09
N GLN A 248 12.14 20.81 -9.21
CA GLN A 248 12.48 21.83 -10.20
C GLN A 248 11.25 22.13 -11.05
N PRO A 249 10.90 23.42 -11.30
CA PRO A 249 9.86 23.75 -12.26
C PRO A 249 10.23 23.12 -13.62
N MET A 250 9.28 22.44 -14.23
CA MET A 250 9.49 21.99 -15.61
C MET A 250 9.28 23.19 -16.54
N SER A 251 10.32 23.52 -17.30
CA SER A 251 10.27 24.51 -18.38
C SER A 251 9.33 24.08 -19.51
#